data_eead1d839c8e0a5e84dd78f1982209df
#
_entry.id   eead1d839c8e0a5e84dd78f1982209df
#
_cell.length_a   1.000
_cell.length_b   1.000
_cell.length_c   1.000
_cell.angle_alpha   90.00
_cell.angle_beta   90.00
_cell.angle_gamma   90.00
#
_symmetry.space_group_name_H-M   'P 1'
#
loop_
_entity.id
_entity.type
_entity.pdbx_description
1 polymer ?
#
loop_
_entity_poly.entity_id
_entity_poly.type
_entity_poly.pdbx_seq_one_letter_code
_entity_poly.pdbx_strand_id
1 'polypeptide(L)'
;MRIYQVDAFTDQPFKGNPACVCLLDAGRPDAWMQSVAAEMNLSETAFVVQQEDGLSLRWFTPTQEVGLCGHATLATAHILWEEGRLQQGEEARFYTRSGLLTASRDGQWISMDFPAREVAAASPNAAVNRALGAEPVHTHVAARPSGDTYLLELASEAAVRALAPDFAALTASDARAAIVTARAEGGAFDFVSRFFAPAIGIDEDPVTGSAHCYLAPYWSAKLGKDDLVGYQASARGGVVGCRWQGERVILRGQAATVMRGDLLA
;
A
#
# COMPACT_ATOMS: atom_id res chain seq x y z
N MET A 1 -25.64 0.99 -8.88
CA MET A 1 -24.71 0.23 -8.01
C MET A 1 -24.00 1.19 -7.10
N ARG A 2 -23.86 0.87 -5.80
CA ARG A 2 -23.22 1.77 -4.83
C ARG A 2 -21.72 1.73 -4.93
N ILE A 3 -21.08 2.91 -4.98
CA ILE A 3 -19.62 3.08 -4.99
C ILE A 3 -19.18 4.03 -3.88
N TYR A 4 -17.94 3.86 -3.43
CA TYR A 4 -17.33 4.64 -2.36
C TYR A 4 -15.93 5.04 -2.77
N GLN A 5 -15.52 6.27 -2.44
CA GLN A 5 -14.11 6.63 -2.45
C GLN A 5 -13.63 6.73 -1.01
N VAL A 6 -12.55 6.04 -0.73
CA VAL A 6 -12.00 5.88 0.63
C VAL A 6 -10.52 6.19 0.60
N ASP A 7 -10.08 7.04 1.51
CA ASP A 7 -8.68 7.30 1.75
C ASP A 7 -8.19 6.32 2.82
N ALA A 8 -7.29 5.41 2.43
CA ALA A 8 -6.73 4.38 3.29
C ALA A 8 -5.41 4.84 3.95
N PHE A 9 -5.10 4.30 5.13
CA PHE A 9 -3.95 4.64 5.97
C PHE A 9 -3.95 6.09 6.48
N THR A 10 -5.14 6.59 6.77
CA THR A 10 -5.37 7.92 7.35
C THR A 10 -6.68 7.96 8.12
N ASP A 11 -6.78 8.83 9.10
CA ASP A 11 -8.02 9.20 9.79
C ASP A 11 -8.63 10.51 9.24
N GLN A 12 -8.00 11.11 8.23
CA GLN A 12 -8.38 12.41 7.68
C GLN A 12 -8.69 12.31 6.17
N PRO A 13 -9.80 12.89 5.70
CA PRO A 13 -10.06 13.03 4.27
C PRO A 13 -8.93 13.76 3.54
N PHE A 14 -8.69 13.38 2.27
CA PHE A 14 -7.70 13.96 1.37
C PHE A 14 -6.24 13.67 1.73
N LYS A 15 -6.02 12.73 2.64
CA LYS A 15 -4.73 12.14 3.01
C LYS A 15 -4.72 10.65 2.64
N GLY A 16 -3.65 9.95 2.98
CA GLY A 16 -3.54 8.51 2.73
C GLY A 16 -3.58 8.14 1.24
N ASN A 17 -3.93 6.89 0.95
CA ASN A 17 -4.00 6.37 -0.41
C ASN A 17 -5.47 6.15 -0.82
N PRO A 18 -5.96 6.87 -1.84
CA PRO A 18 -7.36 6.77 -2.26
C PRO A 18 -7.62 5.48 -3.04
N ALA A 19 -8.73 4.81 -2.73
CA ALA A 19 -9.26 3.69 -3.48
C ALA A 19 -10.76 3.87 -3.74
N CYS A 20 -11.23 3.37 -4.89
CA CYS A 20 -12.65 3.19 -5.11
C CYS A 20 -13.06 1.79 -4.64
N VAL A 21 -14.21 1.68 -3.98
CA VAL A 21 -14.80 0.42 -3.54
C VAL A 21 -16.18 0.28 -4.18
N CYS A 22 -16.38 -0.82 -4.92
CA CYS A 22 -17.63 -1.17 -5.57
C CYS A 22 -18.25 -2.39 -4.89
N LEU A 23 -19.39 -2.19 -4.21
CA LEU A 23 -20.17 -3.29 -3.64
C LEU A 23 -21.10 -3.87 -4.71
N LEU A 24 -20.83 -5.10 -5.15
CA LEU A 24 -21.56 -5.79 -6.20
C LEU A 24 -22.53 -6.81 -5.63
N ASP A 25 -23.74 -6.88 -6.17
CA ASP A 25 -24.71 -7.92 -5.85
C ASP A 25 -24.36 -9.26 -6.53
N ALA A 26 -23.62 -9.20 -7.66
CA ALA A 26 -23.14 -10.37 -8.41
C ALA A 26 -21.87 -10.02 -9.17
N GLY A 27 -21.11 -11.06 -9.59
CA GLY A 27 -19.92 -10.90 -10.42
C GLY A 27 -20.21 -10.15 -11.73
N ARG A 28 -19.26 -9.34 -12.17
CA ARG A 28 -19.31 -8.59 -13.42
C ARG A 28 -18.19 -9.05 -14.36
N PRO A 29 -18.34 -8.89 -15.70
CA PRO A 29 -17.28 -9.20 -16.64
C PRO A 29 -16.00 -8.39 -16.37
N ASP A 30 -14.84 -9.00 -16.63
CA ASP A 30 -13.52 -8.34 -16.42
C ASP A 30 -13.42 -7.03 -17.19
N ALA A 31 -13.89 -6.99 -18.46
CA ALA A 31 -13.88 -5.79 -19.26
C ALA A 31 -14.70 -4.64 -18.66
N TRP A 32 -15.83 -4.95 -18.02
CA TRP A 32 -16.64 -3.96 -17.33
C TRP A 32 -15.93 -3.41 -16.09
N MET A 33 -15.35 -4.28 -15.25
CA MET A 33 -14.58 -3.87 -14.07
C MET A 33 -13.37 -3.02 -14.46
N GLN A 34 -12.68 -3.39 -15.55
CA GLN A 34 -11.56 -2.61 -16.09
C GLN A 34 -12.01 -1.22 -16.57
N SER A 35 -13.16 -1.13 -17.23
CA SER A 35 -13.71 0.15 -17.70
C SER A 35 -14.08 1.07 -16.52
N VAL A 36 -14.69 0.51 -15.46
CA VAL A 36 -15.00 1.28 -14.24
C VAL A 36 -13.72 1.76 -13.57
N ALA A 37 -12.70 0.91 -13.45
CA ALA A 37 -11.42 1.30 -12.85
C ALA A 37 -10.72 2.42 -13.65
N ALA A 38 -10.77 2.35 -14.98
CA ALA A 38 -10.24 3.38 -15.86
C ALA A 38 -11.00 4.72 -15.70
N GLU A 39 -12.34 4.66 -15.59
CA GLU A 39 -13.20 5.85 -15.40
C GLU A 39 -12.94 6.51 -14.04
N MET A 40 -12.81 5.72 -12.97
CA MET A 40 -12.52 6.23 -11.62
C MET A 40 -11.14 6.85 -11.53
N ASN A 41 -10.18 6.37 -12.31
CA ASN A 41 -8.81 6.88 -12.44
C ASN A 41 -8.10 7.09 -11.09
N LEU A 42 -8.32 6.18 -10.14
CA LEU A 42 -7.60 6.08 -8.87
C LEU A 42 -6.51 5.00 -8.97
N SER A 43 -5.62 4.94 -7.99
CA SER A 43 -4.58 3.91 -7.95
C SER A 43 -5.16 2.52 -8.17
N GLU A 44 -6.21 2.16 -7.39
CA GLU A 44 -6.99 0.95 -7.60
C GLU A 44 -8.48 1.15 -7.30
N THR A 45 -9.28 0.38 -8.04
CA THR A 45 -10.71 0.17 -7.77
C THR A 45 -10.91 -1.28 -7.32
N ALA A 46 -11.50 -1.45 -6.15
CA ALA A 46 -11.83 -2.74 -5.55
C ALA A 46 -13.27 -3.14 -5.91
N PHE A 47 -13.45 -4.37 -6.37
CA PHE A 47 -14.76 -4.97 -6.64
C PHE A 47 -14.97 -6.12 -5.67
N VAL A 48 -16.04 -6.03 -4.86
CA VAL A 48 -16.35 -7.02 -3.85
C VAL A 48 -17.72 -7.61 -4.07
N VAL A 49 -17.81 -8.93 -3.99
CA VAL A 49 -19.04 -9.72 -4.16
C VAL A 49 -19.20 -10.64 -2.95
N GLN A 50 -20.39 -10.64 -2.33
CA GLN A 50 -20.72 -11.59 -1.27
C GLN A 50 -20.75 -13.00 -1.82
N GLN A 51 -20.15 -13.95 -1.09
CA GLN A 51 -20.19 -15.41 -1.34
C GLN A 51 -20.68 -16.13 -0.09
N GLU A 52 -20.91 -17.44 -0.19
CA GLU A 52 -21.40 -18.24 0.95
C GLU A 52 -20.46 -18.20 2.16
N ASP A 53 -19.14 -18.33 1.91
CA ASP A 53 -18.11 -18.45 2.95
C ASP A 53 -17.27 -17.17 3.13
N GLY A 54 -17.71 -16.02 2.63
CA GLY A 54 -16.98 -14.75 2.73
C GLY A 54 -17.18 -13.84 1.52
N LEU A 55 -16.14 -13.20 1.07
CA LEU A 55 -16.19 -12.15 0.05
C LEU A 55 -15.17 -12.43 -1.06
N SER A 56 -15.60 -12.43 -2.30
CA SER A 56 -14.66 -12.34 -3.44
C SER A 56 -14.18 -10.91 -3.56
N LEU A 57 -12.88 -10.70 -3.68
CA LEU A 57 -12.30 -9.36 -3.82
C LEU A 57 -11.28 -9.33 -4.95
N ARG A 58 -11.45 -8.38 -5.85
CA ARG A 58 -10.58 -8.14 -7.02
C ARG A 58 -10.22 -6.66 -7.11
N TRP A 59 -9.02 -6.35 -7.58
CA TRP A 59 -8.52 -5.00 -7.71
C TRP A 59 -8.05 -4.72 -9.13
N PHE A 60 -8.42 -3.56 -9.62
CA PHE A 60 -8.04 -3.09 -10.96
C PHE A 60 -7.40 -1.71 -10.85
N THR A 61 -6.22 -1.54 -11.43
CA THR A 61 -5.69 -0.22 -11.77
C THR A 61 -6.45 0.32 -13.00
N PRO A 62 -6.25 1.57 -13.43
CA PRO A 62 -6.84 2.06 -14.67
C PRO A 62 -6.51 1.22 -15.91
N THR A 63 -5.46 0.39 -15.88
CA THR A 63 -4.99 -0.33 -17.07
C THR A 63 -5.03 -1.85 -16.96
N GLN A 64 -5.05 -2.42 -15.74
CA GLN A 64 -4.97 -3.88 -15.56
C GLN A 64 -5.47 -4.35 -14.20
N GLU A 65 -5.83 -5.63 -14.11
CA GLU A 65 -6.08 -6.29 -12.83
C GLU A 65 -4.76 -6.60 -12.12
N VAL A 66 -4.72 -6.39 -10.79
CA VAL A 66 -3.58 -6.70 -9.93
C VAL A 66 -3.91 -7.83 -8.95
N GLY A 67 -2.92 -8.66 -8.65
CA GLY A 67 -3.11 -9.83 -7.79
C GLY A 67 -3.23 -9.51 -6.30
N LEU A 68 -2.72 -8.35 -5.85
CA LEU A 68 -2.74 -7.95 -4.45
C LEU A 68 -2.68 -6.43 -4.33
N CYS A 69 -3.57 -5.87 -3.49
CA CYS A 69 -3.58 -4.45 -3.16
C CYS A 69 -3.96 -4.23 -1.69
N GLY A 70 -2.99 -3.78 -0.86
CA GLY A 70 -3.20 -3.61 0.59
C GLY A 70 -4.15 -2.46 0.93
N HIS A 71 -3.94 -1.26 0.36
CA HIS A 71 -4.74 -0.09 0.70
C HIS A 71 -6.20 -0.22 0.24
N ALA A 72 -6.44 -0.80 -0.95
CA ALA A 72 -7.80 -1.03 -1.42
C ALA A 72 -8.50 -2.18 -0.66
N THR A 73 -7.76 -3.15 -0.11
CA THR A 73 -8.29 -4.15 0.83
C THR A 73 -8.73 -3.49 2.15
N LEU A 74 -7.88 -2.61 2.70
CA LEU A 74 -8.20 -1.84 3.91
C LEU A 74 -9.43 -0.95 3.69
N ALA A 75 -9.49 -0.25 2.56
CA ALA A 75 -10.64 0.56 2.16
C ALA A 75 -11.92 -0.28 2.04
N THR A 76 -11.84 -1.46 1.41
CA THR A 76 -12.97 -2.38 1.27
C THR A 76 -13.47 -2.86 2.64
N ALA A 77 -12.55 -3.30 3.51
CA ALA A 77 -12.88 -3.73 4.86
C ALA A 77 -13.58 -2.61 5.66
N HIS A 78 -13.05 -1.38 5.57
CA HIS A 78 -13.66 -0.20 6.19
C HIS A 78 -15.13 -0.01 5.76
N ILE A 79 -15.42 -0.04 4.46
CA ILE A 79 -16.78 0.12 3.92
C ILE A 79 -17.71 -1.01 4.36
N LEU A 80 -17.23 -2.25 4.43
CA LEU A 80 -18.07 -3.37 4.87
C LEU A 80 -18.55 -3.21 6.32
N TRP A 81 -17.71 -2.70 7.22
CA TRP A 81 -18.12 -2.36 8.58
C TRP A 81 -18.97 -1.08 8.64
N GLU A 82 -18.66 -0.05 7.86
CA GLU A 82 -19.42 1.20 7.83
C GLU A 82 -20.85 0.99 7.31
N GLU A 83 -21.02 0.13 6.30
CA GLU A 83 -22.34 -0.24 5.74
C GLU A 83 -23.06 -1.35 6.53
N GLY A 84 -22.48 -1.83 7.64
CA GLY A 84 -23.07 -2.88 8.48
C GLY A 84 -23.15 -4.25 7.80
N ARG A 85 -22.35 -4.49 6.75
CA ARG A 85 -22.22 -5.79 6.10
C ARG A 85 -21.44 -6.78 6.95
N LEU A 86 -20.56 -6.27 7.81
CA LEU A 86 -19.86 -7.00 8.86
C LEU A 86 -20.18 -6.39 10.21
N GLN A 87 -20.37 -7.25 11.23
CA GLN A 87 -20.63 -6.81 12.59
C GLN A 87 -19.32 -6.45 13.30
N GLN A 88 -19.42 -5.69 14.39
CA GLN A 88 -18.24 -5.41 15.22
C GLN A 88 -17.67 -6.72 15.79
N GLY A 89 -16.34 -6.92 15.63
CA GLY A 89 -15.65 -8.15 16.05
C GLY A 89 -15.69 -9.28 15.02
N GLU A 90 -16.45 -9.13 13.94
CA GLU A 90 -16.42 -10.07 12.81
C GLU A 90 -15.18 -9.82 11.95
N GLU A 91 -14.48 -10.89 11.53
CA GLU A 91 -13.35 -10.83 10.62
C GLU A 91 -13.83 -10.76 9.16
N ALA A 92 -13.31 -9.81 8.41
CA ALA A 92 -13.48 -9.79 6.97
C ALA A 92 -12.62 -10.87 6.30
N ARG A 93 -13.21 -11.74 5.48
CA ARG A 93 -12.53 -12.84 4.79
C ARG A 93 -12.65 -12.63 3.29
N PHE A 94 -11.53 -12.33 2.63
CA PHE A 94 -11.48 -12.01 1.22
C PHE A 94 -10.82 -13.15 0.43
N TYR A 95 -11.57 -13.78 -0.46
CA TYR A 95 -11.06 -14.73 -1.45
C TYR A 95 -10.54 -13.96 -2.66
N THR A 96 -9.25 -14.05 -2.91
CA THR A 96 -8.55 -13.28 -3.93
C THR A 96 -7.69 -14.19 -4.82
N ARG A 97 -7.13 -13.65 -5.91
CA ARG A 97 -6.15 -14.37 -6.73
C ARG A 97 -4.86 -14.74 -5.97
N SER A 98 -4.55 -14.03 -4.90
CA SER A 98 -3.39 -14.32 -4.02
C SER A 98 -3.74 -15.22 -2.83
N GLY A 99 -4.92 -15.83 -2.83
CA GLY A 99 -5.43 -16.64 -1.73
C GLY A 99 -6.33 -15.86 -0.78
N LEU A 100 -6.55 -16.43 0.40
CA LEU A 100 -7.36 -15.82 1.46
C LEU A 100 -6.59 -14.69 2.12
N LEU A 101 -7.19 -13.51 2.14
CA LEU A 101 -6.76 -12.37 2.96
C LEU A 101 -7.80 -12.15 4.05
N THR A 102 -7.34 -11.74 5.23
CA THR A 102 -8.23 -11.38 6.33
C THR A 102 -7.96 -9.97 6.82
N ALA A 103 -9.01 -9.33 7.31
CA ALA A 103 -8.90 -8.07 8.01
C ALA A 103 -9.75 -8.11 9.28
N SER A 104 -9.21 -7.58 10.37
CA SER A 104 -9.90 -7.43 11.65
C SER A 104 -9.93 -5.96 12.05
N ARG A 105 -10.94 -5.57 12.85
CA ARG A 105 -11.12 -4.19 13.30
C ARG A 105 -11.08 -4.09 14.81
N ASP A 106 -10.26 -3.16 15.30
CA ASP A 106 -10.22 -2.73 16.70
C ASP A 106 -10.37 -1.21 16.78
N GLY A 107 -11.51 -0.76 17.24
CA GLY A 107 -11.89 0.65 17.21
C GLY A 107 -11.91 1.19 15.77
N GLN A 108 -11.02 2.15 15.50
CA GLN A 108 -10.83 2.72 14.16
C GLN A 108 -9.68 2.06 13.37
N TRP A 109 -8.92 1.17 14.00
CA TRP A 109 -7.79 0.51 13.36
C TRP A 109 -8.21 -0.79 12.69
N ILE A 110 -7.79 -0.95 11.46
CA ILE A 110 -7.97 -2.16 10.66
C ILE A 110 -6.62 -2.84 10.52
N SER A 111 -6.56 -4.11 10.89
CA SER A 111 -5.37 -4.95 10.84
C SER A 111 -5.50 -5.97 9.73
N MET A 112 -4.44 -6.12 8.92
CA MET A 112 -4.35 -7.09 7.84
C MET A 112 -3.04 -7.86 7.95
N ASP A 113 -3.07 -9.16 7.67
CA ASP A 113 -1.92 -10.04 7.78
C ASP A 113 -1.30 -10.30 6.39
N PHE A 114 -0.03 -9.94 6.22
CA PHE A 114 0.73 -10.12 4.99
C PHE A 114 2.02 -10.90 5.19
N PRO A 115 2.56 -11.56 4.15
CA PRO A 115 3.89 -12.16 4.24
C PRO A 115 4.95 -11.07 4.40
N ALA A 116 5.87 -11.28 5.34
CA ALA A 116 7.08 -10.50 5.44
C ALA A 116 7.91 -10.64 4.17
N ARG A 117 8.65 -9.60 3.83
CA ARG A 117 9.52 -9.59 2.65
C ARG A 117 10.93 -9.22 3.07
N GLU A 118 11.88 -10.00 2.62
CA GLU A 118 13.28 -9.78 2.92
C GLU A 118 13.99 -9.01 1.81
N VAL A 119 15.01 -8.28 2.20
CA VAL A 119 15.97 -7.62 1.33
C VAL A 119 17.38 -8.03 1.73
N ALA A 120 18.25 -8.21 0.75
CA ALA A 120 19.67 -8.46 0.97
C ALA A 120 20.48 -7.16 0.84
N ALA A 121 21.53 -7.01 1.65
CA ALA A 121 22.47 -5.91 1.48
C ALA A 121 23.08 -5.95 0.07
N ALA A 122 23.18 -4.81 -0.57
CA ALA A 122 23.68 -4.68 -1.93
C ALA A 122 24.65 -3.49 -2.06
N SER A 123 25.45 -3.51 -3.11
CA SER A 123 26.25 -2.33 -3.49
C SER A 123 25.34 -1.20 -3.99
N PRO A 124 25.72 0.06 -3.78
CA PRO A 124 24.99 1.19 -4.33
C PRO A 124 24.83 1.10 -5.86
N ASN A 125 23.63 1.39 -6.34
CA ASN A 125 23.34 1.48 -7.77
C ASN A 125 23.42 2.93 -8.22
N ALA A 126 24.48 3.28 -8.95
CA ALA A 126 24.74 4.67 -9.38
C ALA A 126 23.63 5.24 -10.30
N ALA A 127 22.94 4.41 -11.08
CA ALA A 127 21.83 4.86 -11.92
C ALA A 127 20.60 5.22 -11.07
N VAL A 128 20.24 4.35 -10.11
CA VAL A 128 19.12 4.58 -9.18
C VAL A 128 19.39 5.77 -8.28
N ASN A 129 20.61 5.87 -7.70
CA ASN A 129 20.99 6.98 -6.83
C ASN A 129 20.91 8.34 -7.57
N ARG A 130 21.41 8.37 -8.82
CA ARG A 130 21.35 9.58 -9.65
C ARG A 130 19.92 9.97 -9.99
N ALA A 131 19.07 8.98 -10.33
CA ALA A 131 17.66 9.22 -10.65
C ALA A 131 16.88 9.74 -9.43
N LEU A 132 17.21 9.26 -8.23
CA LEU A 132 16.63 9.74 -6.97
C LEU A 132 17.21 11.08 -6.51
N GLY A 133 18.39 11.46 -7.01
CA GLY A 133 19.12 12.65 -6.56
C GLY A 133 19.64 12.52 -5.13
N ALA A 134 19.96 11.29 -4.67
CA ALA A 134 20.38 11.02 -3.29
C ALA A 134 21.40 9.88 -3.21
N GLU A 135 22.27 9.98 -2.21
CA GLU A 135 23.23 8.93 -1.87
C GLU A 135 22.77 8.22 -0.60
N PRO A 136 22.34 6.94 -0.67
CA PRO A 136 21.91 6.19 0.48
C PRO A 136 23.09 5.81 1.38
N VAL A 137 22.85 5.78 2.70
CA VAL A 137 23.80 5.26 3.69
C VAL A 137 23.79 3.72 3.72
N HIS A 138 22.67 3.12 3.35
CA HIS A 138 22.52 1.68 3.17
C HIS A 138 21.67 1.38 1.94
N THR A 139 22.12 0.42 1.14
CA THR A 139 21.41 -0.10 -0.03
C THR A 139 21.10 -1.58 0.19
N HIS A 140 19.84 -1.95 -0.03
CA HIS A 140 19.36 -3.32 -0.01
C HIS A 140 18.53 -3.59 -1.26
N VAL A 141 18.44 -4.85 -1.66
CA VAL A 141 17.69 -5.25 -2.84
C VAL A 141 16.89 -6.53 -2.58
N ALA A 142 15.67 -6.55 -3.08
CA ALA A 142 14.90 -7.76 -3.30
C ALA A 142 14.87 -8.05 -4.80
N ALA A 143 15.73 -8.97 -5.22
CA ALA A 143 15.81 -9.40 -6.61
C ALA A 143 14.54 -10.14 -7.03
N ARG A 144 13.99 -9.80 -8.20
CA ARG A 144 12.79 -10.43 -8.75
C ARG A 144 12.90 -10.58 -10.27
N PRO A 145 12.27 -11.62 -10.87
CA PRO A 145 12.27 -11.78 -12.32
C PRO A 145 11.66 -10.58 -13.06
N SER A 146 10.78 -9.82 -12.43
CA SER A 146 10.11 -8.64 -13.01
C SER A 146 10.82 -7.31 -12.75
N GLY A 147 12.08 -7.34 -12.32
CA GLY A 147 12.88 -6.18 -11.92
C GLY A 147 13.03 -6.03 -10.41
N ASP A 148 14.10 -5.40 -10.00
CA ASP A 148 14.52 -5.31 -8.61
C ASP A 148 13.72 -4.28 -7.82
N THR A 149 13.46 -4.57 -6.55
CA THR A 149 12.96 -3.61 -5.59
C THR A 149 14.11 -3.18 -4.70
N TYR A 150 14.49 -1.93 -4.78
CA TYR A 150 15.53 -1.33 -3.93
C TYR A 150 14.92 -0.81 -2.64
N LEU A 151 15.59 -1.05 -1.50
CA LEU A 151 15.36 -0.38 -0.23
C LEU A 151 16.61 0.43 0.10
N LEU A 152 16.42 1.74 0.16
CA LEU A 152 17.48 2.73 0.24
C LEU A 152 17.28 3.56 1.52
N GLU A 153 18.18 3.41 2.49
CA GLU A 153 18.15 4.23 3.68
C GLU A 153 18.96 5.50 3.48
N LEU A 154 18.36 6.65 3.70
CA LEU A 154 19.00 7.95 3.71
C LEU A 154 19.41 8.37 5.12
N ALA A 155 20.29 9.38 5.20
CA ALA A 155 20.87 9.85 6.45
C ALA A 155 19.86 10.51 7.41
N SER A 156 18.72 11.03 6.90
CA SER A 156 17.75 11.77 7.72
C SER A 156 16.34 11.74 7.11
N GLU A 157 15.35 11.99 7.95
CA GLU A 157 13.96 12.23 7.51
C GLU A 157 13.88 13.40 6.54
N ALA A 158 14.62 14.48 6.79
CA ALA A 158 14.66 15.64 5.91
C ALA A 158 15.13 15.28 4.49
N ALA A 159 16.12 14.38 4.37
CA ALA A 159 16.60 13.90 3.07
C ALA A 159 15.52 13.11 2.31
N VAL A 160 14.75 12.26 3.00
CA VAL A 160 13.63 11.51 2.39
C VAL A 160 12.55 12.48 1.89
N ARG A 161 12.18 13.46 2.70
CA ARG A 161 11.14 14.45 2.36
C ARG A 161 11.54 15.37 1.20
N ALA A 162 12.81 15.68 1.08
CA ALA A 162 13.35 16.59 0.06
C ALA A 162 13.54 15.95 -1.32
N LEU A 163 13.34 14.62 -1.46
CA LEU A 163 13.54 13.93 -2.72
C LEU A 163 12.65 14.49 -3.83
N ALA A 164 13.27 14.74 -4.99
CA ALA A 164 12.60 15.12 -6.23
C ALA A 164 13.16 14.23 -7.38
N PRO A 165 12.70 12.98 -7.49
CA PRO A 165 13.27 12.01 -8.42
C PRO A 165 13.07 12.41 -9.89
N ASP A 166 14.04 12.10 -10.73
CA ASP A 166 13.86 12.02 -12.18
C ASP A 166 13.21 10.68 -12.54
N PHE A 167 11.89 10.69 -12.71
CA PHE A 167 11.11 9.47 -12.99
C PHE A 167 11.47 8.84 -14.33
N ALA A 168 11.86 9.62 -15.34
CA ALA A 168 12.30 9.09 -16.62
C ALA A 168 13.62 8.32 -16.47
N ALA A 169 14.58 8.88 -15.74
CA ALA A 169 15.83 8.20 -15.42
C ALA A 169 15.63 6.97 -14.54
N LEU A 170 14.69 7.03 -13.59
CA LEU A 170 14.35 5.89 -12.73
C LEU A 170 13.70 4.76 -13.54
N THR A 171 12.81 5.08 -14.48
CA THR A 171 12.22 4.12 -15.42
C THR A 171 13.25 3.45 -16.31
N ALA A 172 14.29 4.19 -16.72
CA ALA A 172 15.36 3.67 -17.56
C ALA A 172 16.40 2.82 -16.78
N SER A 173 16.32 2.78 -15.47
CA SER A 173 17.16 1.94 -14.61
C SER A 173 16.64 0.50 -14.53
N ASP A 174 17.33 -0.36 -13.79
CA ASP A 174 16.91 -1.72 -13.48
C ASP A 174 15.91 -1.79 -12.30
N ALA A 175 15.62 -0.66 -11.66
CA ALA A 175 14.70 -0.59 -10.54
C ALA A 175 13.25 -0.72 -11.00
N ARG A 176 12.58 -1.81 -10.62
CA ARG A 176 11.12 -1.91 -10.70
C ARG A 176 10.46 -0.94 -9.71
N ALA A 177 11.03 -0.83 -8.50
CA ALA A 177 10.57 0.07 -7.46
C ALA A 177 11.72 0.50 -6.55
N ALA A 178 11.62 1.69 -5.99
CA ALA A 178 12.51 2.22 -4.97
C ALA A 178 11.72 2.59 -3.71
N ILE A 179 12.02 1.90 -2.61
CA ILE A 179 11.57 2.22 -1.25
C ILE A 179 12.67 3.06 -0.62
N VAL A 180 12.43 4.33 -0.41
CA VAL A 180 13.40 5.20 0.26
C VAL A 180 12.94 5.46 1.68
N THR A 181 13.83 5.33 2.66
CA THR A 181 13.47 5.41 4.08
C THR A 181 14.55 6.07 4.91
N ALA A 182 14.18 6.56 6.09
CA ALA A 182 15.09 7.03 7.12
C ALA A 182 14.42 6.84 8.49
N ARG A 183 15.22 6.85 9.56
CA ARG A 183 14.70 6.96 10.91
C ARG A 183 13.91 8.25 11.06
N ALA A 184 12.72 8.18 11.67
CA ALA A 184 11.92 9.36 11.91
C ALA A 184 12.53 10.23 13.02
N GLU A 185 12.28 11.54 12.91
CA GLU A 185 12.67 12.55 13.89
C GLU A 185 11.41 12.97 14.69
N GLY A 186 11.57 13.41 15.94
CA GLY A 186 10.48 13.95 16.74
C GLY A 186 9.56 12.94 17.46
N GLY A 187 9.78 11.61 17.33
CA GLY A 187 9.18 10.58 18.18
C GLY A 187 7.72 10.18 17.90
N ALA A 188 7.04 10.80 16.92
CA ALA A 188 5.68 10.41 16.53
C ALA A 188 5.65 9.12 15.70
N PHE A 189 6.72 8.86 14.96
CA PHE A 189 6.90 7.69 14.11
C PHE A 189 8.26 7.06 14.39
N ASP A 190 8.45 5.82 13.96
CA ASP A 190 9.72 5.11 14.08
C ASP A 190 10.61 5.34 12.85
N PHE A 191 9.97 5.38 11.69
CA PHE A 191 10.63 5.63 10.41
C PHE A 191 9.71 6.42 9.47
N VAL A 192 10.33 7.05 8.48
CA VAL A 192 9.64 7.65 7.34
C VAL A 192 10.03 6.92 6.07
N SER A 193 9.13 6.94 5.08
CA SER A 193 9.39 6.32 3.77
C SER A 193 8.75 7.10 2.64
N ARG A 194 9.22 6.85 1.42
CA ARG A 194 8.54 7.16 0.15
C ARG A 194 8.70 5.98 -0.80
N PHE A 195 7.76 5.81 -1.72
CA PHE A 195 7.74 4.70 -2.65
C PHE A 195 7.58 5.20 -4.08
N PHE A 196 8.53 4.83 -4.93
CA PHE A 196 8.58 5.21 -6.34
C PHE A 196 8.60 3.96 -7.22
N ALA A 197 7.75 3.88 -8.24
CA ALA A 197 7.68 2.75 -9.15
C ALA A 197 7.26 3.17 -10.58
N PRO A 198 7.95 4.14 -11.20
CA PRO A 198 7.57 4.64 -12.53
C PRO A 198 7.66 3.58 -13.63
N ALA A 199 8.51 2.57 -13.47
CA ALA A 199 8.61 1.42 -14.39
C ALA A 199 7.31 0.61 -14.51
N ILE A 200 6.37 0.75 -13.57
CA ILE A 200 5.04 0.14 -13.61
C ILE A 200 3.90 1.17 -13.69
N GLY A 201 4.23 2.41 -14.08
CA GLY A 201 3.26 3.48 -14.30
C GLY A 201 2.84 4.26 -13.05
N ILE A 202 3.55 4.10 -11.94
CA ILE A 202 3.27 4.79 -10.67
C ILE A 202 4.49 5.62 -10.29
N ASP A 203 4.50 6.90 -10.62
CA ASP A 203 5.63 7.78 -10.29
C ASP A 203 5.92 7.77 -8.78
N GLU A 204 4.92 8.08 -7.96
CA GLU A 204 4.97 7.94 -6.50
C GLU A 204 3.64 7.42 -5.97
N ASP A 205 3.67 6.30 -5.23
CA ASP A 205 2.46 5.78 -4.55
C ASP A 205 2.26 6.49 -3.20
N PRO A 206 1.06 7.01 -2.92
CA PRO A 206 0.78 7.78 -1.71
C PRO A 206 1.07 7.04 -0.40
N VAL A 207 0.60 5.77 -0.25
CA VAL A 207 0.90 4.90 0.89
C VAL A 207 0.88 3.44 0.43
N THR A 208 2.01 2.76 0.62
CA THR A 208 2.27 1.45 0.02
C THR A 208 2.35 0.36 1.09
N GLY A 209 1.27 -0.39 1.29
CA GLY A 209 1.27 -1.51 2.24
C GLY A 209 2.36 -2.54 1.96
N SER A 210 2.57 -2.91 0.68
CA SER A 210 3.60 -3.89 0.30
C SER A 210 5.04 -3.41 0.57
N ALA A 211 5.31 -2.11 0.56
CA ALA A 211 6.60 -1.56 0.97
C ALA A 211 6.84 -1.75 2.47
N HIS A 212 5.79 -1.64 3.28
CA HIS A 212 5.88 -1.82 4.72
C HIS A 212 6.11 -3.29 5.11
N CYS A 213 5.83 -4.25 4.22
CA CYS A 213 6.23 -5.65 4.42
C CYS A 213 7.75 -5.85 4.32
N TYR A 214 8.51 -4.95 3.67
CA TYR A 214 9.98 -4.90 3.68
C TYR A 214 10.50 -4.02 4.83
N LEU A 215 9.85 -2.88 5.06
CA LEU A 215 10.28 -1.89 6.04
C LEU A 215 10.14 -2.40 7.48
N ALA A 216 9.10 -3.20 7.77
CA ALA A 216 8.88 -3.74 9.11
C ALA A 216 10.05 -4.63 9.58
N PRO A 217 10.45 -5.72 8.89
CA PRO A 217 11.61 -6.51 9.33
C PRO A 217 12.92 -5.69 9.32
N TYR A 218 13.09 -4.80 8.33
CA TYR A 218 14.27 -3.94 8.25
C TYR A 218 14.44 -3.04 9.48
N TRP A 219 13.38 -2.30 9.83
CA TRP A 219 13.42 -1.39 10.98
C TRP A 219 13.32 -2.11 12.33
N SER A 220 12.62 -3.25 12.40
CA SER A 220 12.60 -4.08 13.63
C SER A 220 14.00 -4.50 14.01
N ALA A 221 14.79 -4.98 13.06
CA ALA A 221 16.19 -5.38 13.30
C ALA A 221 17.05 -4.19 13.76
N LYS A 222 16.84 -2.99 13.21
CA LYS A 222 17.61 -1.78 13.55
C LYS A 222 17.21 -1.17 14.88
N LEU A 223 15.93 -1.19 15.23
CA LEU A 223 15.39 -0.52 16.42
C LEU A 223 15.23 -1.46 17.61
N GLY A 224 15.36 -2.78 17.41
CA GLY A 224 15.21 -3.78 18.47
C GLY A 224 13.79 -3.90 19.01
N LYS A 225 12.77 -3.63 18.18
CA LYS A 225 11.35 -3.78 18.52
C LYS A 225 10.51 -4.17 17.31
N ASP A 226 9.44 -4.94 17.53
CA ASP A 226 8.62 -5.51 16.46
C ASP A 226 7.36 -4.69 16.15
N ASP A 227 6.88 -3.89 17.11
CA ASP A 227 5.78 -2.96 16.92
C ASP A 227 6.33 -1.59 16.50
N LEU A 228 6.01 -1.20 15.27
CA LEU A 228 6.53 0.00 14.63
C LEU A 228 5.38 0.87 14.10
N VAL A 229 5.63 2.16 14.00
CA VAL A 229 4.76 3.10 13.31
C VAL A 229 5.58 3.79 12.22
N GLY A 230 5.25 3.51 10.96
CA GLY A 230 5.82 4.17 9.79
C GLY A 230 4.94 5.33 9.32
N TYR A 231 5.58 6.36 8.78
CA TYR A 231 4.91 7.43 8.05
C TYR A 231 5.43 7.45 6.60
N GLN A 232 4.55 7.23 5.62
CA GLN A 232 4.92 7.42 4.23
C GLN A 232 4.73 8.89 3.86
N ALA A 233 5.86 9.57 3.58
CA ALA A 233 5.96 11.03 3.46
C ALA A 233 5.76 11.51 2.00
N SER A 234 4.77 10.93 1.30
CA SER A 234 4.29 11.43 0.01
C SER A 234 3.56 12.78 0.19
N ALA A 235 3.15 13.39 -0.92
CA ALA A 235 2.36 14.64 -0.90
C ALA A 235 1.05 14.48 -0.09
N ARG A 236 0.43 13.29 -0.09
CA ARG A 236 -0.77 13.00 0.70
C ARG A 236 -0.43 12.59 2.14
N GLY A 237 0.65 11.83 2.28
CA GLY A 237 1.08 11.27 3.56
C GLY A 237 0.14 10.19 4.09
N GLY A 238 0.64 9.31 4.97
CA GLY A 238 -0.20 8.34 5.67
C GLY A 238 0.57 7.54 6.70
N VAL A 239 -0.16 6.97 7.64
CA VAL A 239 0.37 6.26 8.81
C VAL A 239 0.11 4.77 8.67
N VAL A 240 1.16 3.97 8.80
CA VAL A 240 1.08 2.51 8.76
C VAL A 240 1.67 1.94 10.06
N GLY A 241 0.81 1.37 10.90
CA GLY A 241 1.28 0.53 11.98
C GLY A 241 1.79 -0.80 11.41
N CYS A 242 2.92 -1.28 11.92
CA CYS A 242 3.53 -2.55 11.49
C CYS A 242 3.88 -3.37 12.71
N ARG A 243 3.50 -4.66 12.70
CA ARG A 243 4.02 -5.62 13.68
C ARG A 243 4.67 -6.77 12.93
N TRP A 244 5.99 -6.91 13.10
CA TRP A 244 6.73 -8.01 12.53
C TRP A 244 6.63 -9.27 13.40
N GLN A 245 6.34 -10.42 12.78
CA GLN A 245 6.16 -11.72 13.43
C GLN A 245 6.86 -12.81 12.60
N GLY A 246 8.18 -12.65 12.39
CA GLY A 246 8.97 -13.57 11.59
C GLY A 246 8.57 -13.56 10.11
N GLU A 247 7.87 -14.59 9.63
CA GLU A 247 7.46 -14.67 8.23
C GLU A 247 6.24 -13.78 7.88
N ARG A 248 5.63 -13.11 8.88
CA ARG A 248 4.43 -12.31 8.73
C ARG A 248 4.63 -10.87 9.19
N VAL A 249 3.89 -9.97 8.60
CA VAL A 249 3.76 -8.57 9.03
C VAL A 249 2.28 -8.24 9.13
N ILE A 250 1.85 -7.86 10.33
CA ILE A 250 0.52 -7.30 10.53
C ILE A 250 0.61 -5.79 10.21
N LEU A 251 -0.03 -5.39 9.13
CA LEU A 251 -0.18 -3.98 8.78
C LEU A 251 -1.46 -3.44 9.40
N ARG A 252 -1.38 -2.27 10.01
CA ARG A 252 -2.52 -1.59 10.62
C ARG A 252 -2.67 -0.20 10.04
N GLY A 253 -3.90 0.16 9.71
CA GLY A 253 -4.24 1.48 9.21
C GLY A 253 -5.65 1.89 9.60
N GLN A 254 -5.92 3.17 9.45
CA GLN A 254 -7.26 3.74 9.54
C GLN A 254 -7.74 4.07 8.13
N ALA A 255 -9.03 4.38 7.98
CA ALA A 255 -9.57 4.81 6.69
C ALA A 255 -10.64 5.88 6.90
N ALA A 256 -10.76 6.77 5.92
CA ALA A 256 -11.77 7.83 5.90
C ALA A 256 -12.59 7.75 4.59
N THR A 257 -13.90 7.61 4.69
CA THR A 257 -14.80 7.68 3.54
C THR A 257 -14.91 9.13 3.08
N VAL A 258 -14.55 9.38 1.82
CA VAL A 258 -14.56 10.72 1.21
C VAL A 258 -15.82 10.95 0.38
N MET A 259 -16.27 9.92 -0.34
CA MET A 259 -17.42 10.01 -1.22
C MET A 259 -18.24 8.73 -1.17
N ARG A 260 -19.56 8.87 -1.26
CA ARG A 260 -20.53 7.81 -1.47
C ARG A 260 -21.45 8.21 -2.61
N GLY A 261 -21.65 7.34 -3.58
CA GLY A 261 -22.46 7.63 -4.75
C GLY A 261 -23.04 6.38 -5.41
N ASP A 262 -23.72 6.59 -6.53
CA ASP A 262 -24.26 5.53 -7.36
C ASP A 262 -23.64 5.58 -8.76
N LEU A 263 -23.04 4.44 -9.17
CA LEU A 263 -22.62 4.25 -10.56
C LEU A 263 -23.83 3.83 -11.39
N LEU A 264 -24.08 4.55 -12.47
CA LEU A 264 -25.26 4.38 -13.34
C LEU A 264 -24.99 3.47 -14.56
N ALA A 265 -23.75 3.01 -14.73
CA ALA A 265 -23.32 2.16 -15.85
C ALA A 265 -23.50 0.65 -15.57
#